data_266756f240b1802710c7dd64a1febc13
#
_entry.id   266756f240b1802710c7dd64a1febc13
#
_cell.length_a   1.000
_cell.length_b   1.000
_cell.length_c   1.000
_cell.angle_alpha   90.00
_cell.angle_beta   90.00
_cell.angle_gamma   90.00
#
_symmetry.space_group_name_H-M   'P 1'
#
loop_
_entity.id
_entity.type
_entity.pdbx_description
1 polymer ?
#
loop_
_entity_poly.entity_id
_entity_poly.type
_entity_poly.pdbx_seq_one_letter_code
_entity_poly.pdbx_strand_id
1 'polypeptide(L)'
;SLYKKQQPDPTRSGDKSARMKNMLKEVLGHTKMLNFTGTGIAHWFVMIGFGALFGTLVTAYGQVIKPDFALPIIGHFVVYELFSEVIAALTGISIVALIGIRQVTRFRMLNRFSGSGMGKAYYVEATILAIVFCVFALRGLEGALAGKESWNWHYAISWPAVLFFDSWSQTAIENAIVIVATLKIVTSMTWFIVIAA
;
A
#
# COMPACT_ATOMS: atom_id res chain seq x y z
N SER A 1 3.55 -7.69 36.75
CA SER A 1 3.52 -8.29 35.41
C SER A 1 4.21 -9.66 35.45
N LEU A 2 3.60 -10.67 34.87
CA LEU A 2 4.08 -12.07 34.82
C LEU A 2 5.51 -12.17 34.24
N TYR A 3 5.87 -11.27 33.33
CA TYR A 3 7.22 -11.22 32.73
C TYR A 3 8.36 -10.90 33.71
N LYS A 4 8.08 -10.20 34.81
CA LYS A 4 9.08 -9.90 35.85
C LYS A 4 9.31 -11.07 36.83
N LYS A 5 8.48 -12.09 36.80
CA LYS A 5 8.57 -13.27 37.69
C LYS A 5 9.25 -14.48 37.02
N GLN A 6 9.56 -14.42 35.74
CA GLN A 6 10.27 -15.50 35.05
C GLN A 6 11.75 -15.41 35.37
N GLN A 7 12.35 -16.54 35.75
CA GLN A 7 13.79 -16.64 35.93
C GLN A 7 14.51 -16.41 34.61
N PRO A 8 15.60 -15.61 34.59
CA PRO A 8 16.40 -15.43 33.39
C PRO A 8 16.99 -16.77 32.95
N ASP A 9 16.69 -17.17 31.71
CA ASP A 9 17.26 -18.36 31.10
C ASP A 9 18.62 -18.01 30.49
N PRO A 10 19.73 -18.45 31.06
CA PRO A 10 21.08 -18.12 30.58
C PRO A 10 21.36 -18.72 29.19
N THR A 11 20.63 -19.78 28.77
CA THR A 11 20.77 -20.37 27.45
C THR A 11 20.19 -19.49 26.34
N ARG A 12 19.31 -18.53 26.68
CA ARG A 12 18.71 -17.55 25.78
C ARG A 12 19.51 -16.26 25.65
N SER A 13 20.60 -16.10 26.38
CA SER A 13 21.46 -14.90 26.36
C SER A 13 22.52 -14.91 25.24
N GLY A 14 22.34 -15.74 24.20
CA GLY A 14 23.24 -15.83 23.06
C GLY A 14 23.52 -14.48 22.36
N ASP A 15 24.42 -14.48 21.42
CA ASP A 15 24.94 -13.31 20.69
C ASP A 15 23.81 -12.33 20.30
N LYS A 16 23.82 -11.15 20.93
CA LYS A 16 22.85 -10.08 20.70
C LYS A 16 22.87 -9.59 19.24
N SER A 17 24.05 -9.59 18.62
CA SER A 17 24.23 -9.18 17.23
C SER A 17 23.53 -10.15 16.26
N ALA A 18 23.74 -11.46 16.45
CA ALA A 18 23.09 -12.49 15.65
C ALA A 18 21.56 -12.46 15.82
N ARG A 19 21.07 -12.24 17.04
CA ARG A 19 19.63 -12.11 17.31
C ARG A 19 19.03 -10.86 16.65
N MET A 20 19.72 -9.73 16.71
CA MET A 20 19.30 -8.50 16.02
C MET A 20 19.26 -8.69 14.51
N LYS A 21 20.30 -9.30 13.94
CA LYS A 21 20.37 -9.62 12.52
C LYS A 21 19.24 -10.53 12.05
N ASN A 22 18.96 -11.58 12.83
CA ASN A 22 17.83 -12.48 12.54
C ASN A 22 16.48 -11.79 12.68
N MET A 23 16.29 -10.96 13.72
CA MET A 23 15.09 -10.16 13.90
C MET A 23 14.88 -9.22 12.71
N LEU A 24 15.88 -8.46 12.31
CA LEU A 24 15.78 -7.56 11.15
C LEU A 24 15.47 -8.33 9.87
N LYS A 25 16.13 -9.47 9.63
CA LYS A 25 15.85 -10.32 8.48
C LYS A 25 14.41 -10.85 8.48
N GLU A 26 13.89 -11.27 9.64
CA GLU A 26 12.53 -11.78 9.76
C GLU A 26 11.47 -10.68 9.71
N VAL A 27 11.72 -9.52 10.30
CA VAL A 27 10.77 -8.39 10.33
C VAL A 27 10.77 -7.65 9.00
N LEU A 28 11.94 -7.24 8.48
CA LEU A 28 12.01 -6.46 7.23
C LEU A 28 11.89 -7.35 5.99
N GLY A 29 12.43 -8.56 6.02
CA GLY A 29 12.37 -9.49 4.89
C GLY A 29 11.12 -10.36 4.86
N HIS A 30 10.33 -10.40 5.94
CA HIS A 30 9.14 -11.28 6.09
C HIS A 30 9.40 -12.74 5.68
N THR A 31 10.63 -13.23 5.89
CA THR A 31 11.11 -14.50 5.35
C THR A 31 10.30 -15.71 5.81
N LYS A 32 9.72 -15.67 7.03
CA LYS A 32 8.83 -16.74 7.52
C LYS A 32 7.50 -16.83 6.75
N MET A 33 7.00 -15.71 6.24
CA MET A 33 5.76 -15.69 5.45
C MET A 33 5.96 -16.37 4.08
N LEU A 34 7.16 -16.28 3.50
CA LEU A 34 7.49 -16.89 2.21
C LEU A 34 7.44 -18.43 2.22
N ASN A 35 7.45 -19.06 3.41
CA ASN A 35 7.23 -20.50 3.53
C ASN A 35 5.81 -20.94 3.09
N PHE A 36 4.86 -20.00 3.02
CA PHE A 36 3.51 -20.21 2.47
C PHE A 36 3.45 -19.59 1.08
N THR A 37 3.97 -20.28 0.07
CA THR A 37 4.33 -19.77 -1.24
C THR A 37 3.33 -18.75 -1.83
N GLY A 38 2.08 -19.10 -2.06
CA GLY A 38 1.11 -18.19 -2.68
C GLY A 38 0.72 -17.01 -1.78
N THR A 39 0.26 -17.30 -0.56
CA THR A 39 -0.16 -16.29 0.41
C THR A 39 1.01 -15.43 0.87
N GLY A 40 2.19 -16.05 1.05
CA GLY A 40 3.38 -15.35 1.50
C GLY A 40 3.90 -14.35 0.49
N ILE A 41 3.95 -14.71 -0.80
CA ILE A 41 4.36 -13.82 -1.89
C ILE A 41 3.38 -12.64 -2.01
N ALA A 42 2.08 -12.90 -2.02
CA ALA A 42 1.07 -11.85 -2.10
C ALA A 42 1.18 -10.88 -0.91
N HIS A 43 1.33 -11.39 0.30
CA HIS A 43 1.53 -10.55 1.49
C HIS A 43 2.84 -9.74 1.43
N TRP A 44 3.90 -10.31 0.87
CA TRP A 44 5.18 -9.64 0.71
C TRP A 44 5.06 -8.43 -0.23
N PHE A 45 4.35 -8.56 -1.36
CA PHE A 45 4.09 -7.42 -2.24
C PHE A 45 3.25 -6.34 -1.57
N VAL A 46 2.26 -6.70 -0.75
CA VAL A 46 1.48 -5.72 0.03
C VAL A 46 2.37 -4.97 1.02
N MET A 47 3.28 -5.65 1.70
CA MET A 47 4.20 -5.03 2.66
C MET A 47 5.18 -4.07 1.96
N ILE A 48 5.82 -4.50 0.87
CA ILE A 48 6.72 -3.63 0.08
C ILE A 48 5.94 -2.46 -0.50
N GLY A 49 4.74 -2.74 -1.02
CA GLY A 49 3.85 -1.71 -1.56
C GLY A 49 3.54 -0.63 -0.54
N PHE A 50 3.26 -1.02 0.70
CA PHE A 50 3.03 -0.06 1.78
C PHE A 50 4.23 0.89 1.99
N GLY A 51 5.45 0.35 2.07
CA GLY A 51 6.66 1.16 2.23
C GLY A 51 6.97 2.03 1.00
N ALA A 52 6.87 1.44 -0.20
CA ALA A 52 7.17 2.13 -1.45
C ALA A 52 6.16 3.26 -1.77
N LEU A 53 4.87 3.03 -1.46
CA LEU A 53 3.82 4.02 -1.69
C LEU A 53 3.74 5.11 -0.61
N PHE A 54 4.55 5.04 0.45
CA PHE A 54 4.63 6.09 1.47
C PHE A 54 4.99 7.45 0.86
N GLY A 55 5.92 7.48 -0.10
CA GLY A 55 6.25 8.70 -0.83
C GLY A 55 5.05 9.32 -1.54
N THR A 56 4.17 8.51 -2.11
CA THR A 56 2.94 8.99 -2.75
C THR A 56 1.91 9.53 -1.74
N LEU A 57 1.97 9.10 -0.48
CA LEU A 57 1.17 9.68 0.59
C LEU A 57 1.68 11.09 0.95
N VAL A 58 3.00 11.28 1.02
CA VAL A 58 3.60 12.61 1.24
C VAL A 58 3.22 13.56 0.11
N THR A 59 3.25 13.10 -1.16
CA THR A 59 2.76 13.87 -2.30
C THR A 59 1.31 14.29 -2.12
N ALA A 60 0.44 13.40 -1.67
CA ALA A 60 -0.98 13.71 -1.45
C ALA A 60 -1.20 14.83 -0.42
N TYR A 61 -0.40 14.93 0.63
CA TYR A 61 -0.46 16.07 1.56
C TYR A 61 -0.15 17.41 0.86
N GLY A 62 0.82 17.42 -0.04
CA GLY A 62 1.13 18.60 -0.85
C GLY A 62 0.01 18.94 -1.82
N GLN A 63 -0.62 17.95 -2.45
CA GLN A 63 -1.69 18.11 -3.43
C GLN A 63 -2.99 18.68 -2.86
N VAL A 64 -3.26 18.49 -1.57
CA VAL A 64 -4.38 19.14 -0.88
C VAL A 64 -4.19 20.67 -0.85
N ILE A 65 -2.95 21.16 -0.80
CA ILE A 65 -2.63 22.59 -0.76
C ILE A 65 -2.46 23.13 -2.19
N LYS A 66 -1.77 22.38 -3.04
CA LYS A 66 -1.45 22.75 -4.41
C LYS A 66 -1.64 21.53 -5.33
N PRO A 67 -2.67 21.49 -6.20
CA PRO A 67 -3.01 20.32 -6.99
C PRO A 67 -1.88 19.78 -7.88
N ASP A 68 -0.99 20.63 -8.37
CA ASP A 68 0.18 20.26 -9.17
C ASP A 68 1.43 19.95 -8.32
N PHE A 69 1.28 19.78 -6.99
CA PHE A 69 2.42 19.50 -6.12
C PHE A 69 3.04 18.14 -6.45
N ALA A 70 4.36 18.17 -6.66
CA ALA A 70 5.19 16.98 -6.76
C ALA A 70 6.34 17.05 -5.75
N LEU A 71 6.82 15.88 -5.32
CA LEU A 71 7.97 15.80 -4.40
C LEU A 71 9.20 16.47 -5.04
N PRO A 72 9.92 17.35 -4.33
CA PRO A 72 11.16 17.91 -4.81
C PRO A 72 12.14 16.80 -5.23
N ILE A 73 12.84 17.00 -6.34
CA ILE A 73 13.89 16.10 -6.88
C ILE A 73 13.34 14.81 -7.50
N ILE A 74 12.41 14.10 -6.83
CA ILE A 74 11.96 12.75 -7.24
C ILE A 74 10.55 12.74 -7.83
N GLY A 75 9.75 13.79 -7.62
CA GLY A 75 8.32 13.80 -7.97
C GLY A 75 8.04 13.69 -9.47
N HIS A 76 8.92 14.17 -10.33
CA HIS A 76 8.83 14.04 -11.79
C HIS A 76 9.88 13.10 -12.38
N PHE A 77 10.51 12.26 -11.55
CA PHE A 77 11.49 11.31 -12.02
C PHE A 77 10.79 10.05 -12.55
N VAL A 78 10.88 9.81 -13.87
CA VAL A 78 10.18 8.72 -14.58
C VAL A 78 10.32 7.37 -13.88
N VAL A 79 11.54 7.05 -13.39
CA VAL A 79 11.78 5.76 -12.73
C VAL A 79 11.00 5.63 -11.43
N TYR A 80 10.90 6.71 -10.64
CA TYR A 80 10.11 6.71 -9.41
C TYR A 80 8.61 6.58 -9.71
N GLU A 81 8.12 7.29 -10.70
CA GLU A 81 6.72 7.27 -11.11
C GLU A 81 6.33 5.89 -11.63
N LEU A 82 7.11 5.33 -12.56
CA LEU A 82 6.90 3.98 -13.08
C LEU A 82 6.99 2.93 -11.97
N PHE A 83 7.98 3.03 -11.08
CA PHE A 83 8.13 2.14 -9.95
C PHE A 83 6.90 2.18 -9.03
N SER A 84 6.40 3.40 -8.71
CA SER A 84 5.22 3.55 -7.87
C SER A 84 3.96 2.96 -8.50
N GLU A 85 3.77 3.12 -9.81
CA GLU A 85 2.64 2.51 -10.55
C GLU A 85 2.72 0.99 -10.59
N VAL A 86 3.89 0.44 -10.88
CA VAL A 86 4.10 -1.02 -10.91
C VAL A 86 3.85 -1.63 -9.52
N ILE A 87 4.41 -1.02 -8.48
CA ILE A 87 4.20 -1.49 -7.10
C ILE A 87 2.73 -1.34 -6.68
N ALA A 88 2.05 -0.25 -7.04
CA ALA A 88 0.63 -0.09 -6.78
C ALA A 88 -0.21 -1.18 -7.46
N ALA A 89 0.08 -1.49 -8.72
CA ALA A 89 -0.59 -2.57 -9.46
C ALA A 89 -0.35 -3.94 -8.81
N LEU A 90 0.90 -4.27 -8.48
CA LEU A 90 1.24 -5.52 -7.80
C LEU A 90 0.59 -5.63 -6.42
N THR A 91 0.54 -4.53 -5.67
CA THR A 91 -0.16 -4.47 -4.38
C THR A 91 -1.65 -4.73 -4.56
N GLY A 92 -2.30 -4.09 -5.52
CA GLY A 92 -3.72 -4.28 -5.82
C GLY A 92 -4.04 -5.73 -6.22
N ILE A 93 -3.26 -6.31 -7.13
CA ILE A 93 -3.40 -7.72 -7.54
C ILE A 93 -3.21 -8.65 -6.34
N SER A 94 -2.21 -8.38 -5.50
CA SER A 94 -1.90 -9.20 -4.33
C SER A 94 -3.02 -9.16 -3.29
N ILE A 95 -3.61 -8.00 -3.02
CA ILE A 95 -4.77 -7.88 -2.11
C ILE A 95 -5.98 -8.64 -2.65
N VAL A 96 -6.28 -8.50 -3.93
CA VAL A 96 -7.39 -9.26 -4.57
C VAL A 96 -7.14 -10.76 -4.45
N ALA A 97 -5.92 -11.22 -4.70
CA ALA A 97 -5.54 -12.62 -4.53
C ALA A 97 -5.71 -13.08 -3.07
N LEU A 98 -5.30 -12.28 -2.08
CA LEU A 98 -5.47 -12.61 -0.65
C LEU A 98 -6.95 -12.68 -0.25
N ILE A 99 -7.79 -11.77 -0.74
CA ILE A 99 -9.24 -11.83 -0.55
C ILE A 99 -9.79 -13.14 -1.15
N GLY A 100 -9.40 -13.48 -2.37
CA GLY A 100 -9.81 -14.72 -3.04
C GLY A 100 -9.40 -15.97 -2.25
N ILE A 101 -8.13 -16.05 -1.82
CA ILE A 101 -7.63 -17.15 -1.00
C ILE A 101 -8.43 -17.27 0.31
N ARG A 102 -8.71 -16.14 0.96
CA ARG A 102 -9.51 -16.10 2.20
C ARG A 102 -10.92 -16.62 1.98
N GLN A 103 -11.60 -16.20 0.91
CA GLN A 103 -12.95 -16.67 0.60
C GLN A 103 -12.98 -18.17 0.33
N VAL A 104 -12.06 -18.68 -0.51
CA VAL A 104 -11.96 -20.12 -0.81
C VAL A 104 -11.68 -20.93 0.46
N THR A 105 -10.76 -20.47 1.31
CA THR A 105 -10.40 -21.16 2.55
C THR A 105 -11.57 -21.15 3.55
N ARG A 106 -12.33 -20.07 3.61
CA ARG A 106 -13.54 -19.97 4.45
C ARG A 106 -14.61 -20.96 4.01
N PHE A 107 -14.89 -21.06 2.72
CA PHE A 107 -15.89 -22.00 2.19
C PHE A 107 -15.49 -23.45 2.39
N ARG A 108 -14.21 -23.78 2.40
CA ARG A 108 -13.69 -25.13 2.63
C ARG A 108 -13.62 -25.52 4.12
N MET A 109 -14.15 -24.69 5.03
CA MET A 109 -14.14 -24.93 6.49
C MET A 109 -12.75 -25.28 7.06
N LEU A 110 -11.70 -24.79 6.44
CA LEU A 110 -10.35 -24.90 6.97
C LEU A 110 -10.25 -23.93 8.16
N ASN A 111 -10.35 -24.45 9.39
CA ASN A 111 -10.44 -23.72 10.67
C ASN A 111 -9.35 -22.67 10.91
N ARG A 112 -8.42 -22.50 10.00
CA ARG A 112 -7.27 -21.59 10.11
C ARG A 112 -7.66 -20.11 10.15
N PHE A 113 -8.86 -19.74 9.65
CA PHE A 113 -9.35 -18.37 9.56
C PHE A 113 -10.74 -18.17 10.20
N SER A 114 -11.22 -19.14 10.96
CA SER A 114 -12.50 -19.06 11.66
C SER A 114 -12.38 -18.36 13.01
N GLY A 115 -11.76 -17.17 13.05
CA GLY A 115 -11.60 -16.39 14.27
C GLY A 115 -12.49 -15.15 14.31
N SER A 116 -12.62 -14.54 15.48
CA SER A 116 -13.44 -13.35 15.78
C SER A 116 -12.97 -12.05 15.12
N GLY A 117 -11.92 -12.07 14.30
CA GLY A 117 -11.30 -10.87 13.68
C GLY A 117 -11.66 -10.63 12.21
N MET A 118 -12.67 -11.32 11.66
CA MET A 118 -12.99 -11.27 10.22
C MET A 118 -13.31 -9.84 9.74
N GLY A 119 -14.03 -9.05 10.53
CA GLY A 119 -14.37 -7.67 10.18
C GLY A 119 -13.14 -6.77 10.07
N LYS A 120 -12.18 -6.89 11.02
CA LYS A 120 -10.91 -6.14 10.96
C LYS A 120 -10.10 -6.50 9.71
N ALA A 121 -10.08 -7.77 9.31
CA ALA A 121 -9.37 -8.22 8.13
C ALA A 121 -9.97 -7.65 6.83
N TYR A 122 -11.29 -7.69 6.67
CA TYR A 122 -11.96 -7.08 5.51
C TYR A 122 -11.78 -5.56 5.48
N TYR A 123 -11.80 -4.92 6.64
CA TYR A 123 -11.52 -3.49 6.74
C TYR A 123 -10.12 -3.16 6.20
N VAL A 124 -9.10 -3.89 6.64
CA VAL A 124 -7.71 -3.69 6.17
C VAL A 124 -7.60 -3.93 4.66
N GLU A 125 -8.19 -4.99 4.14
CA GLU A 125 -8.20 -5.29 2.70
C GLU A 125 -8.88 -4.18 1.90
N ALA A 126 -10.05 -3.72 2.34
CA ALA A 126 -10.79 -2.66 1.69
C ALA A 126 -10.04 -1.31 1.71
N THR A 127 -9.38 -0.97 2.83
CA THR A 127 -8.61 0.27 2.94
C THR A 127 -7.37 0.25 2.05
N ILE A 128 -6.67 -0.89 1.92
CA ILE A 128 -5.53 -1.01 1.02
C ILE A 128 -5.99 -0.87 -0.44
N LEU A 129 -7.10 -1.52 -0.83
CA LEU A 129 -7.67 -1.35 -2.17
C LEU A 129 -8.07 0.10 -2.45
N ALA A 130 -8.67 0.78 -1.48
CA ALA A 130 -9.03 2.19 -1.61
C ALA A 130 -7.79 3.08 -1.80
N ILE A 131 -6.70 2.82 -1.07
CA ILE A 131 -5.43 3.54 -1.23
C ILE A 131 -4.84 3.32 -2.63
N VAL A 132 -4.80 2.07 -3.11
CA VAL A 132 -4.32 1.73 -4.47
C VAL A 132 -5.17 2.43 -5.53
N PHE A 133 -6.51 2.41 -5.38
CA PHE A 133 -7.41 3.13 -6.27
C PHE A 133 -7.11 4.64 -6.29
N CYS A 134 -6.91 5.26 -5.11
CA CYS A 134 -6.54 6.68 -5.02
C CYS A 134 -5.19 6.97 -5.69
N VAL A 135 -4.22 6.06 -5.63
CA VAL A 135 -2.93 6.23 -6.34
C VAL A 135 -3.17 6.32 -7.84
N PHE A 136 -3.90 5.39 -8.45
CA PHE A 136 -4.17 5.40 -9.88
C PHE A 136 -5.05 6.58 -10.31
N ALA A 137 -6.05 6.94 -9.49
CA ALA A 137 -6.90 8.09 -9.77
C ALA A 137 -6.09 9.41 -9.76
N LEU A 138 -5.22 9.61 -8.75
CA LEU A 138 -4.35 10.79 -8.69
C LEU A 138 -3.39 10.84 -9.88
N ARG A 139 -2.76 9.71 -10.23
CA ARG A 139 -1.87 9.64 -11.41
C ARG A 139 -2.62 9.95 -12.70
N GLY A 140 -3.85 9.45 -12.85
CA GLY A 140 -4.70 9.76 -14.00
C GLY A 140 -5.07 11.25 -14.08
N LEU A 141 -5.44 11.85 -12.95
CA LEU A 141 -5.76 13.28 -12.86
C LEU A 141 -4.53 14.16 -13.10
N GLU A 142 -3.35 13.81 -12.56
CA GLU A 142 -2.08 14.50 -12.83
C GLU A 142 -1.73 14.48 -14.33
N GLY A 143 -1.91 13.33 -14.99
CA GLY A 143 -1.68 13.19 -16.42
C GLY A 143 -2.61 14.05 -17.26
N ALA A 144 -3.90 14.08 -16.91
CA ALA A 144 -4.91 14.91 -17.55
C ALA A 144 -4.62 16.41 -17.32
N LEU A 145 -4.26 16.79 -16.09
CA LEU A 145 -3.88 18.19 -15.77
C LEU A 145 -2.65 18.64 -16.57
N ALA A 146 -1.68 17.73 -16.79
CA ALA A 146 -0.48 18.02 -17.57
C ALA A 146 -0.72 18.08 -19.11
N GLY A 147 -1.97 17.84 -19.56
CA GLY A 147 -2.35 17.89 -20.98
C GLY A 147 -1.58 16.89 -21.85
N LYS A 148 -1.43 15.65 -21.41
CA LYS A 148 -0.70 14.61 -22.15
C LYS A 148 -1.57 14.03 -23.27
N GLU A 149 -1.22 14.37 -24.52
CA GLU A 149 -1.95 13.91 -25.70
C GLU A 149 -1.60 12.46 -26.13
N SER A 150 -0.47 11.92 -25.68
CA SER A 150 0.00 10.59 -26.05
C SER A 150 0.57 9.81 -24.88
N TRP A 151 0.47 8.47 -24.96
CA TRP A 151 1.04 7.57 -23.97
C TRP A 151 2.53 7.85 -23.73
N ASN A 152 2.94 7.82 -22.47
CA ASN A 152 4.34 7.97 -22.08
C ASN A 152 4.66 7.18 -20.79
N TRP A 153 5.95 7.03 -20.50
CA TRP A 153 6.43 6.27 -19.35
C TRP A 153 6.09 6.87 -17.98
N HIS A 154 5.70 8.15 -17.92
CA HIS A 154 5.25 8.79 -16.69
C HIS A 154 3.91 8.25 -16.20
N TYR A 155 3.07 7.74 -17.10
CA TYR A 155 1.71 7.25 -16.82
C TYR A 155 1.47 5.88 -17.46
N ALA A 156 2.46 4.97 -17.36
CA ALA A 156 2.47 3.73 -18.12
C ALA A 156 1.27 2.82 -17.82
N ILE A 157 0.89 2.68 -16.57
CA ILE A 157 -0.23 1.83 -16.13
C ILE A 157 -1.48 2.67 -15.89
N SER A 158 -1.34 3.92 -15.44
CA SER A 158 -2.46 4.83 -15.17
C SER A 158 -3.01 5.51 -16.45
N TRP A 159 -2.45 5.24 -17.64
CA TRP A 159 -2.90 5.83 -18.89
C TRP A 159 -4.41 5.71 -19.17
N PRO A 160 -5.09 4.59 -18.90
CA PRO A 160 -6.54 4.51 -19.03
C PRO A 160 -7.28 5.51 -18.16
N ALA A 161 -6.75 5.81 -16.95
CA ALA A 161 -7.31 6.83 -16.09
C ALA A 161 -7.06 8.25 -16.61
N VAL A 162 -5.89 8.51 -17.24
CA VAL A 162 -5.62 9.78 -17.92
C VAL A 162 -6.67 10.03 -19.01
N LEU A 163 -6.91 9.05 -19.88
CA LEU A 163 -7.91 9.15 -20.96
C LEU A 163 -9.34 9.38 -20.41
N PHE A 164 -9.66 8.76 -19.28
CA PHE A 164 -10.96 8.96 -18.65
C PHE A 164 -11.17 10.41 -18.16
N PHE A 165 -10.14 11.03 -17.61
CA PHE A 165 -10.22 12.39 -17.07
C PHE A 165 -9.90 13.49 -18.09
N ASP A 166 -9.38 13.14 -19.28
CA ASP A 166 -8.94 14.09 -20.31
C ASP A 166 -10.07 15.04 -20.77
N SER A 167 -11.32 14.55 -20.78
CA SER A 167 -12.48 15.35 -21.16
C SER A 167 -12.96 16.35 -20.08
N TRP A 168 -12.37 16.32 -18.89
CA TRP A 168 -12.80 17.15 -17.78
C TRP A 168 -12.21 18.57 -17.88
N SER A 169 -12.92 19.57 -17.35
CA SER A 169 -12.37 20.92 -17.27
C SER A 169 -11.22 20.97 -16.26
N GLN A 170 -10.27 21.86 -16.48
CA GLN A 170 -9.12 22.04 -15.59
C GLN A 170 -9.54 22.21 -14.13
N THR A 171 -10.54 23.06 -13.86
CA THR A 171 -11.06 23.28 -12.51
C THR A 171 -11.67 22.00 -11.90
N ALA A 172 -12.32 21.17 -12.72
CA ALA A 172 -12.85 19.89 -12.25
C ALA A 172 -11.75 18.91 -11.88
N ILE A 173 -10.67 18.87 -12.67
CA ILE A 173 -9.51 18.02 -12.41
C ILE A 173 -8.81 18.47 -11.11
N GLU A 174 -8.55 19.76 -10.94
CA GLU A 174 -7.91 20.32 -9.74
C GLU A 174 -8.72 20.02 -8.47
N ASN A 175 -10.04 20.21 -8.51
CA ASN A 175 -10.93 19.86 -7.41
C ASN A 175 -10.93 18.34 -7.12
N ALA A 176 -10.94 17.51 -8.17
CA ALA A 176 -10.88 16.06 -8.02
C ALA A 176 -9.55 15.61 -7.39
N ILE A 177 -8.42 16.22 -7.74
CA ILE A 177 -7.12 15.95 -7.11
C ILE A 177 -7.21 16.20 -5.60
N VAL A 178 -7.72 17.35 -5.19
CA VAL A 178 -7.86 17.69 -3.75
C VAL A 178 -8.75 16.70 -3.02
N ILE A 179 -9.88 16.31 -3.62
CA ILE A 179 -10.82 15.34 -3.03
C ILE A 179 -10.17 13.97 -2.89
N VAL A 180 -9.55 13.46 -3.96
CA VAL A 180 -8.93 12.12 -3.95
C VAL A 180 -7.69 12.09 -3.05
N ALA A 181 -6.89 13.16 -3.02
CA ALA A 181 -5.75 13.29 -2.11
C ALA A 181 -6.22 13.27 -0.64
N THR A 182 -7.27 14.04 -0.32
CA THR A 182 -7.87 14.03 1.02
C THR A 182 -8.41 12.65 1.39
N LEU A 183 -9.13 12.00 0.48
CA LEU A 183 -9.63 10.64 0.69
C LEU A 183 -8.49 9.65 0.97
N LYS A 184 -7.41 9.72 0.20
CA LYS A 184 -6.22 8.89 0.39
C LYS A 184 -5.58 9.10 1.76
N ILE A 185 -5.46 10.36 2.21
CA ILE A 185 -4.91 10.70 3.53
C ILE A 185 -5.80 10.14 4.62
N VAL A 186 -7.10 10.40 4.59
CA VAL A 186 -8.07 9.92 5.59
C VAL A 186 -8.06 8.39 5.65
N THR A 187 -8.11 7.73 4.51
CA THR A 187 -8.07 6.25 4.44
C THR A 187 -6.77 5.69 5.03
N SER A 188 -5.63 6.32 4.73
CA SER A 188 -4.34 5.91 5.28
C SER A 188 -4.26 6.12 6.80
N MET A 189 -4.78 7.24 7.31
CA MET A 189 -4.79 7.53 8.75
C MET A 189 -5.73 6.59 9.52
N THR A 190 -6.91 6.30 9.00
CA THR A 190 -7.84 5.35 9.63
C THR A 190 -7.28 3.94 9.68
N TRP A 191 -6.49 3.55 8.68
CA TRP A 191 -5.78 2.27 8.69
C TRP A 191 -4.80 2.18 9.87
N PHE A 192 -4.00 3.22 10.12
CA PHE A 192 -3.09 3.28 11.27
C PHE A 192 -3.83 3.17 12.60
N ILE A 193 -4.97 3.87 12.75
CA ILE A 193 -5.77 3.84 13.98
C ILE A 193 -6.29 2.43 14.25
N VAL A 194 -6.82 1.73 13.25
CA VAL A 194 -7.39 0.39 13.43
C VAL A 194 -6.32 -0.66 13.73
N ILE A 195 -5.10 -0.51 13.22
CA ILE A 195 -4.00 -1.42 13.53
C ILE A 195 -3.42 -1.16 14.93
N ALA A 196 -3.42 0.10 15.38
CA ALA A 196 -2.93 0.47 16.71
C ALA A 196 -3.92 0.11 17.85
N ALA A 197 -5.21 -0.10 17.54
CA ALA A 197 -6.27 -0.49 18.48
C ALA A 197 -6.44 -2.00 18.59
#